data_81f0902a64a6d6a7292055639f6e47fa
#
_entry.id   81f0902a64a6d6a7292055639f6e47fa
#
_cell.length_a   1.000
_cell.length_b   1.000
_cell.length_c   1.000
_cell.angle_alpha   90.00
_cell.angle_beta   90.00
_cell.angle_gamma   90.00
#
_symmetry.space_group_name_H-M   'P 1'
#
loop_
_entity.id
_entity.type
_entity.pdbx_description
1 polymer ?
#
loop_
_entity_poly.entity_id
_entity_poly.type
_entity_poly.pdbx_seq_one_letter_code
_entity_poly.pdbx_strand_id
1 'polypeptide(L)'
;MRCLVVADLHYSLPQFDWLLSAAPQFDLVIFAGDALDIGSSVDFRAQIVVVKKYLAMLSGLTRVILCSGNHDLDERSAEGEKIARWVGDIRELGIACDGDDLTIGGTHFTVCPWWDGPLVKGRIEAQLRDAAAERAQRWIWVHHAPPANSPTSWGGKRYFGDVELVQWIARYQPSMVISGHVHQSPFIPDGSWFDRLGDTWVFNTGLQPGRPPVYIVLDIDEGSAFWLSAGAAQSIDLKAPLTRPATPITVAPSWLTSLDQIADPSLAKPASAAG
;
A
#
# COMPACT_ATOMS: atom_id res chain seq x y z
N MET A 1 -15.53 -1.93 6.43
CA MET A 1 -14.52 -0.94 6.03
C MET A 1 -13.80 -1.46 4.80
N ARG A 2 -13.88 -0.69 3.72
CA ARG A 2 -13.23 -1.03 2.46
C ARG A 2 -12.05 -0.10 2.22
N CYS A 3 -10.85 -0.69 2.08
CA CYS A 3 -9.60 0.03 1.90
C CYS A 3 -9.09 -0.11 0.46
N LEU A 4 -8.67 0.99 -0.15
CA LEU A 4 -7.91 0.99 -1.39
C LEU A 4 -6.42 1.04 -1.07
N VAL A 5 -5.66 0.05 -1.51
CA VAL A 5 -4.22 -0.05 -1.30
C VAL A 5 -3.51 0.23 -2.62
N VAL A 6 -2.56 1.15 -2.60
CA VAL A 6 -1.64 1.45 -3.68
C VAL A 6 -0.22 1.54 -3.13
N ALA A 7 0.78 1.27 -3.96
CA ALA A 7 2.19 1.52 -3.69
C ALA A 7 2.91 1.82 -5.01
N ASP A 8 4.17 2.25 -4.93
CA ASP A 8 5.06 2.34 -6.09
C ASP A 8 4.51 3.21 -7.23
N LEU A 9 3.87 4.35 -6.92
CA LEU A 9 3.38 5.26 -7.97
C LEU A 9 4.51 6.02 -8.66
N HIS A 10 5.71 6.12 -8.06
CA HIS A 10 6.91 6.68 -8.66
C HIS A 10 6.66 7.95 -9.45
N TYR A 11 6.01 8.93 -8.80
CA TYR A 11 5.67 10.22 -9.38
C TYR A 11 4.82 10.14 -10.66
N SER A 12 4.09 9.06 -10.89
CA SER A 12 3.18 8.91 -12.03
C SER A 12 1.91 9.74 -11.83
N LEU A 13 1.90 11.01 -12.27
CA LEU A 13 0.76 11.90 -12.10
C LEU A 13 -0.56 11.32 -12.65
N PRO A 14 -0.58 10.62 -13.80
CA PRO A 14 -1.80 9.96 -14.26
C PRO A 14 -2.36 8.92 -13.27
N GLN A 15 -1.49 8.24 -12.49
CA GLN A 15 -1.93 7.30 -11.45
C GLN A 15 -2.45 8.04 -10.22
N PHE A 16 -1.85 9.17 -9.83
CA PHE A 16 -2.40 10.06 -8.80
C PHE A 16 -3.76 10.63 -9.19
N ASP A 17 -3.96 11.04 -10.46
CA ASP A 17 -5.24 11.51 -10.95
C ASP A 17 -6.32 10.42 -10.85
N TRP A 18 -5.96 9.17 -11.21
CA TRP A 18 -6.86 8.03 -11.03
C TRP A 18 -7.18 7.81 -9.54
N LEU A 19 -6.18 7.86 -8.67
CA LEU A 19 -6.36 7.67 -7.23
C LEU A 19 -7.32 8.68 -6.63
N LEU A 20 -7.22 9.97 -7.01
CA LEU A 20 -8.18 11.00 -6.59
C LEU A 20 -9.60 10.70 -7.07
N SER A 21 -9.76 10.17 -8.27
CA SER A 21 -11.06 9.83 -8.84
C SER A 21 -11.68 8.60 -8.17
N ALA A 22 -10.85 7.64 -7.75
CA ALA A 22 -11.29 6.40 -7.13
C ALA A 22 -11.56 6.55 -5.62
N ALA A 23 -10.79 7.39 -4.93
CA ALA A 23 -10.77 7.53 -3.47
C ALA A 23 -12.16 7.73 -2.80
N PRO A 24 -13.11 8.49 -3.36
CA PRO A 24 -14.44 8.69 -2.75
C PRO A 24 -15.25 7.40 -2.56
N GLN A 25 -14.86 6.29 -3.19
CA GLN A 25 -15.56 5.00 -3.08
C GLN A 25 -15.04 4.14 -1.92
N PHE A 26 -14.03 4.61 -1.19
CA PHE A 26 -13.36 3.87 -0.13
C PHE A 26 -13.36 4.62 1.20
N ASP A 27 -13.42 3.86 2.28
CA ASP A 27 -13.36 4.40 3.64
C ASP A 27 -11.93 4.85 4.02
N LEU A 28 -10.93 4.25 3.36
CA LEU A 28 -9.52 4.45 3.63
C LEU A 28 -8.68 4.20 2.37
N VAL A 29 -7.73 5.07 2.09
CA VAL A 29 -6.62 4.83 1.15
C VAL A 29 -5.35 4.51 1.95
N ILE A 30 -4.71 3.40 1.63
CA ILE A 30 -3.41 2.99 2.17
C ILE A 30 -2.38 3.11 1.05
N PHE A 31 -1.43 4.01 1.21
CA PHE A 31 -0.33 4.21 0.28
C PHE A 31 0.95 3.60 0.89
N ALA A 32 1.34 2.44 0.40
CA ALA A 32 2.42 1.65 0.97
C ALA A 32 3.81 1.99 0.39
N GLY A 33 4.13 3.27 0.29
CA GLY A 33 5.47 3.77 -0.05
C GLY A 33 5.74 4.01 -1.53
N ASP A 34 6.90 4.63 -1.80
CA ASP A 34 7.40 5.02 -3.13
C ASP A 34 6.43 5.92 -3.90
N ALA A 35 6.06 7.03 -3.24
CA ALA A 35 5.29 8.10 -3.89
C ALA A 35 6.15 8.90 -4.87
N LEU A 36 7.45 9.04 -4.60
CA LEU A 36 8.44 9.76 -5.40
C LEU A 36 9.25 8.81 -6.29
N ASP A 37 9.99 9.40 -7.23
CA ASP A 37 10.89 8.65 -8.11
C ASP A 37 12.28 9.27 -8.16
N ILE A 38 13.27 8.60 -7.58
CA ILE A 38 14.68 9.02 -7.63
C ILE A 38 15.28 8.90 -9.04
N GLY A 39 14.66 8.14 -9.95
CA GLY A 39 15.07 7.98 -11.35
C GLY A 39 14.45 9.01 -12.29
N SER A 40 13.53 9.85 -11.81
CA SER A 40 12.86 10.86 -12.62
C SER A 40 13.80 11.99 -13.05
N SER A 41 13.54 12.57 -14.23
CA SER A 41 14.18 13.81 -14.65
C SER A 41 13.64 15.06 -13.94
N VAL A 42 12.54 14.96 -13.23
CA VAL A 42 11.97 16.05 -12.43
C VAL A 42 12.73 16.18 -11.11
N ASP A 43 13.12 17.39 -10.76
CA ASP A 43 13.80 17.68 -9.50
C ASP A 43 13.03 17.10 -8.30
N PHE A 44 13.76 16.45 -7.40
CA PHE A 44 13.18 15.70 -6.28
C PHE A 44 12.33 16.57 -5.34
N ARG A 45 12.76 17.81 -5.07
CA ARG A 45 12.00 18.76 -4.25
C ARG A 45 10.73 19.22 -4.96
N ALA A 46 10.79 19.37 -6.28
CA ALA A 46 9.61 19.67 -7.08
C ALA A 46 8.59 18.52 -7.03
N GLN A 47 9.05 17.27 -7.08
CA GLN A 47 8.17 16.10 -6.90
C GLN A 47 7.47 16.16 -5.52
N ILE A 48 8.19 16.42 -4.43
CA ILE A 48 7.62 16.55 -3.08
C ILE A 48 6.50 17.59 -3.05
N VAL A 49 6.73 18.77 -3.64
CA VAL A 49 5.72 19.84 -3.67
C VAL A 49 4.46 19.39 -4.41
N VAL A 50 4.60 18.70 -5.53
CA VAL A 50 3.47 18.23 -6.33
C VAL A 50 2.74 17.10 -5.61
N VAL A 51 3.45 16.10 -5.09
CA VAL A 51 2.87 14.98 -4.38
C VAL A 51 2.13 15.44 -3.11
N LYS A 52 2.71 16.39 -2.34
CA LYS A 52 2.01 16.98 -1.18
C LYS A 52 0.68 17.64 -1.57
N LYS A 53 0.58 18.26 -2.77
CA LYS A 53 -0.70 18.79 -3.27
C LYS A 53 -1.72 17.69 -3.57
N TYR A 54 -1.28 16.61 -4.21
CA TYR A 54 -2.15 15.44 -4.45
C TYR A 54 -2.63 14.83 -3.13
N LEU A 55 -1.74 14.68 -2.15
CA LEU A 55 -2.10 14.16 -0.83
C LEU A 55 -3.06 15.08 -0.08
N ALA A 56 -2.91 16.40 -0.19
CA ALA A 56 -3.87 17.35 0.37
C ALA A 56 -5.26 17.23 -0.28
N MET A 57 -5.34 17.04 -1.60
CA MET A 57 -6.61 16.77 -2.27
C MET A 57 -7.21 15.44 -1.83
N LEU A 58 -6.37 14.39 -1.74
CA LEU A 58 -6.78 13.05 -1.36
C LEU A 58 -7.34 13.00 0.06
N SER A 59 -6.69 13.68 1.03
CA SER A 59 -7.15 13.73 2.43
C SER A 59 -8.48 14.47 2.58
N GLY A 60 -8.83 15.33 1.64
CA GLY A 60 -10.16 15.96 1.57
C GLY A 60 -11.26 15.05 1.05
N LEU A 61 -10.92 13.89 0.46
CA LEU A 61 -11.87 12.94 -0.13
C LEU A 61 -12.14 11.73 0.76
N THR A 62 -11.12 11.24 1.44
CA THR A 62 -11.19 10.07 2.32
C THR A 62 -10.04 10.08 3.33
N ARG A 63 -10.06 9.16 4.28
CA ARG A 63 -8.91 8.96 5.18
C ARG A 63 -7.72 8.40 4.41
N VAL A 64 -6.50 8.79 4.80
CA VAL A 64 -5.27 8.36 4.15
C VAL A 64 -4.26 7.89 5.19
N ILE A 65 -3.60 6.78 4.89
CA ILE A 65 -2.39 6.30 5.56
C ILE A 65 -1.29 6.24 4.50
N LEU A 66 -0.08 6.73 4.81
CA LEU A 66 1.06 6.67 3.92
C LEU A 66 2.33 6.32 4.70
N CYS A 67 3.01 5.24 4.34
CA CYS A 67 4.38 4.99 4.80
C CYS A 67 5.40 5.43 3.75
N SER A 68 6.64 5.72 4.15
CA SER A 68 7.73 5.94 3.20
C SER A 68 8.22 4.65 2.58
N GLY A 69 8.70 4.75 1.33
CA GLY A 69 9.52 3.73 0.66
C GLY A 69 10.95 4.23 0.44
N ASN A 70 11.77 3.42 -0.23
CA ASN A 70 13.17 3.75 -0.48
C ASN A 70 13.37 4.91 -1.47
N HIS A 71 12.39 5.21 -2.31
CA HIS A 71 12.40 6.37 -3.19
C HIS A 71 11.94 7.66 -2.52
N ASP A 72 11.43 7.61 -1.30
CA ASP A 72 10.88 8.78 -0.60
C ASP A 72 11.90 9.51 0.29
N LEU A 73 13.14 8.98 0.41
CA LEU A 73 14.15 9.48 1.34
C LEU A 73 14.78 10.79 0.84
N ASP A 74 14.46 11.90 1.48
CA ASP A 74 14.85 13.26 1.08
C ASP A 74 15.95 13.90 1.92
N GLU A 75 16.18 13.39 3.14
CA GLU A 75 17.17 13.94 4.07
C GLU A 75 18.02 12.84 4.75
N ARG A 76 18.99 13.30 5.54
CA ARG A 76 19.72 12.45 6.48
C ARG A 76 19.48 12.93 7.91
N SER A 77 19.34 11.97 8.82
CA SER A 77 19.30 12.24 10.26
C SER A 77 20.65 12.77 10.74
N ALA A 78 20.71 13.24 11.99
CA ALA A 78 21.95 13.67 12.62
C ALA A 78 23.00 12.55 12.70
N GLU A 79 22.55 11.29 12.73
CA GLU A 79 23.38 10.08 12.77
C GLU A 79 23.75 9.59 11.35
N GLY A 80 23.28 10.27 10.30
CA GLY A 80 23.63 10.00 8.90
C GLY A 80 22.74 9.00 8.17
N GLU A 81 21.71 8.41 8.81
CA GLU A 81 20.75 7.55 8.14
C GLU A 81 19.82 8.38 7.24
N LYS A 82 19.50 7.84 6.07
CA LYS A 82 18.51 8.46 5.19
C LYS A 82 17.11 8.32 5.78
N ILE A 83 16.32 9.37 5.70
CA ILE A 83 14.96 9.45 6.21
C ILE A 83 14.06 10.18 5.22
N ALA A 84 12.77 9.88 5.26
CA ALA A 84 11.73 10.57 4.50
C ALA A 84 11.11 11.68 5.37
N ARG A 85 11.80 12.81 5.51
CA ARG A 85 11.32 13.91 6.37
C ARG A 85 10.00 14.48 5.86
N TRP A 86 9.89 14.68 4.56
CA TRP A 86 8.68 15.23 3.94
C TRP A 86 7.42 14.41 4.26
N VAL A 87 7.57 13.09 4.48
CA VAL A 87 6.46 12.21 4.91
C VAL A 87 5.98 12.59 6.30
N GLY A 88 6.89 12.96 7.21
CA GLY A 88 6.50 13.49 8.52
C GLY A 88 5.69 14.79 8.46
N ASP A 89 5.95 15.64 7.46
CA ASP A 89 5.24 16.92 7.30
C ASP A 89 3.78 16.73 6.87
N ILE A 90 3.42 15.61 6.22
CA ILE A 90 2.03 15.41 5.75
C ILE A 90 1.02 15.15 6.88
N ARG A 91 1.48 14.97 8.12
CA ARG A 91 0.59 14.94 9.30
C ARG A 91 -0.27 16.20 9.40
N GLU A 92 0.26 17.34 8.98
CA GLU A 92 -0.48 18.61 8.94
C GLU A 92 -1.71 18.55 8.02
N LEU A 93 -1.73 17.62 7.08
CA LEU A 93 -2.86 17.34 6.19
C LEU A 93 -3.89 16.35 6.78
N GLY A 94 -3.70 15.91 8.02
CA GLY A 94 -4.54 14.88 8.65
C GLY A 94 -4.26 13.45 8.15
N ILE A 95 -3.10 13.22 7.51
CA ILE A 95 -2.67 11.92 7.01
C ILE A 95 -1.83 11.22 8.08
N ALA A 96 -2.20 9.99 8.42
CA ALA A 96 -1.36 9.15 9.27
C ALA A 96 -0.16 8.63 8.47
N CYS A 97 1.05 8.77 9.03
CA CYS A 97 2.26 8.46 8.30
C CYS A 97 3.33 7.80 9.20
N ASP A 98 4.54 7.71 8.71
CA ASP A 98 5.69 7.07 9.36
C ASP A 98 5.74 7.30 10.88
N GLY A 99 5.73 6.20 11.64
CA GLY A 99 5.77 6.23 13.10
C GLY A 99 4.42 6.44 13.78
N ASP A 100 3.32 6.57 13.04
CA ASP A 100 2.00 6.73 13.62
C ASP A 100 1.33 5.38 13.90
N ASP A 101 0.58 5.35 15.00
CA ASP A 101 -0.34 4.28 15.39
C ASP A 101 -1.75 4.85 15.52
N LEU A 102 -2.74 4.19 14.90
CA LEU A 102 -4.11 4.67 14.93
C LEU A 102 -5.13 3.54 14.85
N THR A 103 -6.33 3.78 15.38
CA THR A 103 -7.44 2.82 15.30
C THR A 103 -8.58 3.39 14.48
N ILE A 104 -9.00 2.63 13.45
CA ILE A 104 -10.13 2.96 12.59
C ILE A 104 -11.09 1.77 12.57
N GLY A 105 -12.36 1.96 12.97
CA GLY A 105 -13.37 0.91 12.91
C GLY A 105 -12.99 -0.37 13.66
N GLY A 106 -12.28 -0.26 14.80
CA GLY A 106 -11.81 -1.41 15.58
C GLY A 106 -10.58 -2.13 15.01
N THR A 107 -10.00 -1.62 13.93
CA THR A 107 -8.73 -2.10 13.35
C THR A 107 -7.61 -1.15 13.74
N HIS A 108 -6.56 -1.68 14.34
CA HIS A 108 -5.34 -0.93 14.68
C HIS A 108 -4.38 -0.96 13.50
N PHE A 109 -3.84 0.20 13.13
CA PHE A 109 -2.84 0.36 12.09
C PHE A 109 -1.55 0.89 12.68
N THR A 110 -0.42 0.26 12.33
CA THR A 110 0.93 0.73 12.63
C THR A 110 1.60 1.08 11.31
N VAL A 111 2.04 2.33 11.17
CA VAL A 111 2.67 2.84 9.96
C VAL A 111 4.18 2.86 10.17
N CYS A 112 4.87 1.89 9.56
CA CYS A 112 6.31 1.72 9.72
C CYS A 112 7.07 2.49 8.63
N PRO A 113 8.05 3.35 8.99
CA PRO A 113 8.89 4.01 8.02
C PRO A 113 9.76 3.03 7.24
N TRP A 114 10.25 3.45 6.05
CA TRP A 114 11.42 2.80 5.45
C TRP A 114 12.63 3.01 6.37
N TRP A 115 13.46 2.00 6.53
CA TRP A 115 14.67 2.08 7.32
C TRP A 115 15.93 1.85 6.48
N ASP A 116 16.94 2.71 6.68
CA ASP A 116 18.24 2.70 5.98
C ASP A 116 19.40 2.36 6.96
N GLY A 117 19.09 2.19 8.25
CA GLY A 117 20.07 1.89 9.27
C GLY A 117 19.47 1.55 10.64
N PRO A 118 20.34 1.28 11.63
CA PRO A 118 19.94 0.75 12.93
C PRO A 118 19.08 1.69 13.76
N LEU A 119 19.17 3.01 13.56
CA LEU A 119 18.40 3.99 14.32
C LEU A 119 16.91 3.90 13.99
N VAL A 120 16.57 3.99 12.69
CA VAL A 120 15.17 3.89 12.26
C VAL A 120 14.63 2.50 12.52
N LYS A 121 15.43 1.44 12.27
CA LYS A 121 15.06 0.06 12.64
C LYS A 121 14.70 -0.06 14.12
N GLY A 122 15.51 0.48 15.01
CA GLY A 122 15.24 0.45 16.45
C GLY A 122 13.98 1.23 16.85
N ARG A 123 13.63 2.29 16.11
CA ARG A 123 12.36 3.02 16.31
C ARG A 123 11.16 2.16 15.91
N ILE A 124 11.23 1.44 14.78
CA ILE A 124 10.18 0.50 14.37
C ILE A 124 10.02 -0.60 15.42
N GLU A 125 11.11 -1.18 15.91
CA GLU A 125 11.06 -2.21 16.96
C GLU A 125 10.39 -1.71 18.25
N ALA A 126 10.69 -0.48 18.65
CA ALA A 126 10.06 0.16 19.80
C ALA A 126 8.55 0.38 19.54
N GLN A 127 8.19 0.94 18.38
CA GLN A 127 6.80 1.17 17.99
C GLN A 127 5.99 -0.14 17.99
N LEU A 128 6.50 -1.20 17.35
CA LEU A 128 5.81 -2.50 17.28
C LEU A 128 5.64 -3.13 18.67
N ARG A 129 6.66 -3.01 19.54
CA ARG A 129 6.58 -3.50 20.91
C ARG A 129 5.50 -2.77 21.70
N ASP A 130 5.46 -1.46 21.59
CA ASP A 130 4.53 -0.61 22.33
C ASP A 130 3.09 -0.81 21.81
N ALA A 131 2.89 -0.86 20.48
CA ALA A 131 1.61 -1.18 19.86
C ALA A 131 1.11 -2.60 20.19
N ALA A 132 2.01 -3.58 20.36
CA ALA A 132 1.64 -4.94 20.73
C ALA A 132 0.97 -5.03 22.12
N ALA A 133 1.27 -4.11 23.03
CA ALA A 133 0.65 -4.03 24.36
C ALA A 133 -0.80 -3.51 24.29
N GLU A 134 -1.13 -2.71 23.29
CA GLU A 134 -2.43 -2.04 23.12
C GLU A 134 -3.27 -2.61 21.97
N ARG A 135 -2.79 -3.68 21.32
CA ARG A 135 -3.38 -4.20 20.09
C ARG A 135 -4.87 -4.52 20.22
N ALA A 136 -5.64 -4.06 19.24
CA ALA A 136 -7.01 -4.48 19.00
C ALA A 136 -7.05 -5.92 18.43
N GLN A 137 -8.26 -6.49 18.29
CA GLN A 137 -8.44 -7.82 17.68
C GLN A 137 -7.82 -7.94 16.28
N ARG A 138 -7.80 -6.84 15.50
CA ARG A 138 -7.19 -6.78 14.17
C ARG A 138 -6.10 -5.73 14.17
N TRP A 139 -4.88 -6.15 13.79
CA TRP A 139 -3.71 -5.30 13.72
C TRP A 139 -3.10 -5.39 12.33
N ILE A 140 -2.96 -4.25 11.65
CA ILE A 140 -2.45 -4.15 10.28
C ILE A 140 -1.21 -3.27 10.29
N TRP A 141 -0.11 -3.76 9.70
CA TRP A 141 1.08 -2.97 9.48
C TRP A 141 1.12 -2.47 8.04
N VAL A 142 1.54 -1.23 7.88
CA VAL A 142 1.87 -0.65 6.57
C VAL A 142 3.39 -0.45 6.55
N HIS A 143 4.08 -1.23 5.73
CA HIS A 143 5.54 -1.24 5.63
C HIS A 143 5.95 -1.54 4.20
N HIS A 144 6.74 -0.65 3.59
CA HIS A 144 6.98 -0.68 2.14
C HIS A 144 7.63 -1.98 1.65
N ALA A 145 8.70 -2.48 2.31
CA ALA A 145 9.32 -3.74 1.93
C ALA A 145 8.46 -4.94 2.34
N PRO A 146 8.22 -5.93 1.45
CA PRO A 146 7.60 -7.19 1.81
C PRO A 146 8.56 -8.08 2.62
N PRO A 147 8.09 -9.11 3.34
CA PRO A 147 8.95 -10.00 4.10
C PRO A 147 9.86 -10.84 3.19
N ALA A 148 11.10 -11.06 3.63
CA ALA A 148 12.06 -11.90 2.91
C ALA A 148 11.56 -13.34 2.75
N ASN A 149 11.97 -13.99 1.67
CA ASN A 149 11.63 -15.39 1.32
C ASN A 149 10.13 -15.65 1.10
N SER A 150 9.30 -14.61 1.03
CA SER A 150 7.91 -14.71 0.60
C SER A 150 7.80 -14.53 -0.91
N PRO A 151 6.87 -15.20 -1.60
CA PRO A 151 6.54 -14.92 -3.00
C PRO A 151 6.24 -13.44 -3.28
N THR A 152 5.77 -12.68 -2.29
CA THR A 152 5.53 -11.24 -2.41
C THR A 152 6.81 -10.42 -2.58
N SER A 153 7.96 -10.99 -2.23
CA SER A 153 9.29 -10.38 -2.38
C SER A 153 10.14 -11.00 -3.50
N TRP A 154 9.56 -11.91 -4.31
CA TRP A 154 10.27 -12.61 -5.37
C TRP A 154 10.53 -11.70 -6.58
N GLY A 155 11.79 -11.54 -6.95
CA GLY A 155 12.22 -10.71 -8.07
C GLY A 155 12.62 -11.49 -9.33
N GLY A 156 12.25 -12.77 -9.44
CA GLY A 156 12.57 -13.64 -10.58
C GLY A 156 13.92 -14.34 -10.51
N LYS A 157 14.86 -13.81 -9.74
CA LYS A 157 16.19 -14.41 -9.53
C LYS A 157 16.57 -14.52 -8.06
N ARG A 158 16.09 -13.62 -7.24
CA ARG A 158 16.30 -13.56 -5.79
C ARG A 158 15.14 -12.86 -5.11
N TYR A 159 15.06 -13.01 -3.80
CA TYR A 159 14.14 -12.27 -2.97
C TYR A 159 14.71 -10.87 -2.63
N PHE A 160 13.84 -9.85 -2.61
CA PHE A 160 14.16 -8.46 -2.26
C PHE A 160 13.39 -7.99 -1.02
N GLY A 161 13.03 -8.93 -0.16
CA GLY A 161 12.25 -8.65 1.03
C GLY A 161 13.13 -8.31 2.25
N ASP A 162 12.46 -7.82 3.29
CA ASP A 162 13.04 -7.45 4.57
C ASP A 162 13.12 -8.69 5.50
N VAL A 163 14.32 -9.00 5.96
CA VAL A 163 14.59 -10.13 6.88
C VAL A 163 14.11 -9.81 8.30
N GLU A 164 14.25 -8.56 8.74
CA GLU A 164 13.80 -8.13 10.07
C GLU A 164 12.27 -8.17 10.17
N LEU A 165 11.58 -7.82 9.09
CA LEU A 165 10.12 -7.91 9.03
C LEU A 165 9.62 -9.35 9.27
N VAL A 166 10.33 -10.36 8.76
CA VAL A 166 10.00 -11.78 9.03
C VAL A 166 10.07 -12.09 10.52
N GLN A 167 11.11 -11.58 11.21
CA GLN A 167 11.28 -11.77 12.65
C GLN A 167 10.20 -11.03 13.45
N TRP A 168 9.87 -9.81 13.04
CA TRP A 168 8.81 -9.03 13.69
C TRP A 168 7.43 -9.68 13.51
N ILE A 169 7.12 -10.18 12.30
CA ILE A 169 5.88 -10.93 12.03
C ILE A 169 5.79 -12.17 12.95
N ALA A 170 6.85 -12.96 13.02
CA ALA A 170 6.89 -14.16 13.87
C ALA A 170 6.69 -13.83 15.35
N ARG A 171 7.23 -12.70 15.81
CA ARG A 171 7.16 -12.27 17.21
C ARG A 171 5.80 -11.66 17.59
N TYR A 172 5.27 -10.79 16.74
CA TYR A 172 4.11 -9.96 17.09
C TYR A 172 2.81 -10.40 16.45
N GLN A 173 2.88 -11.19 15.37
CA GLN A 173 1.73 -11.80 14.69
C GLN A 173 0.62 -10.80 14.35
N PRO A 174 0.89 -9.74 13.54
CA PRO A 174 -0.17 -8.88 13.04
C PRO A 174 -1.15 -9.69 12.20
N SER A 175 -2.38 -9.21 12.04
CA SER A 175 -3.34 -9.83 11.13
C SER A 175 -2.92 -9.71 9.67
N MET A 176 -2.32 -8.56 9.32
CA MET A 176 -1.91 -8.26 7.94
C MET A 176 -0.67 -7.36 7.92
N VAL A 177 0.14 -7.51 6.86
CA VAL A 177 1.19 -6.57 6.46
C VAL A 177 0.93 -6.14 5.01
N ILE A 178 0.92 -4.84 4.77
CA ILE A 178 0.69 -4.23 3.47
C ILE A 178 1.98 -3.61 2.98
N SER A 179 2.41 -4.01 1.77
CA SER A 179 3.70 -3.63 1.19
C SER A 179 3.61 -3.29 -0.31
N GLY A 180 4.72 -2.83 -0.86
CA GLY A 180 5.02 -2.62 -2.28
C GLY A 180 6.42 -3.10 -2.61
N HIS A 181 7.28 -2.23 -3.15
CA HIS A 181 8.71 -2.37 -3.36
C HIS A 181 9.12 -3.38 -4.45
N VAL A 182 8.60 -4.58 -4.47
CA VAL A 182 8.99 -5.59 -5.47
C VAL A 182 7.98 -5.61 -6.61
N HIS A 183 8.19 -4.72 -7.57
CA HIS A 183 7.27 -4.36 -8.64
C HIS A 183 6.74 -5.54 -9.44
N GLN A 184 7.61 -6.52 -9.73
CA GLN A 184 7.32 -7.63 -10.63
C GLN A 184 6.74 -8.86 -9.93
N SER A 185 6.81 -8.97 -8.60
CA SER A 185 6.40 -10.22 -7.92
C SER A 185 4.98 -10.70 -8.25
N PRO A 186 3.95 -9.84 -8.39
CA PRO A 186 2.62 -10.30 -8.77
C PRO A 186 2.50 -10.84 -10.21
N PHE A 187 3.48 -10.56 -11.06
CA PHE A 187 3.39 -10.77 -12.52
C PHE A 187 4.27 -11.88 -13.05
N ILE A 188 5.15 -12.44 -12.23
CA ILE A 188 6.16 -13.44 -12.67
C ILE A 188 5.91 -14.80 -12.03
N PRO A 189 6.39 -15.90 -12.65
CA PRO A 189 6.35 -17.21 -12.05
C PRO A 189 7.00 -17.23 -10.66
N ASP A 190 6.44 -18.02 -9.75
CA ASP A 190 6.84 -18.16 -8.35
C ASP A 190 6.68 -16.89 -7.49
N GLY A 191 6.28 -15.77 -8.08
CA GLY A 191 5.89 -14.56 -7.38
C GLY A 191 4.39 -14.51 -7.07
N SER A 192 3.98 -13.58 -6.23
CA SER A 192 2.58 -13.41 -5.85
C SER A 192 2.33 -12.01 -5.28
N TRP A 193 1.08 -11.53 -5.40
CA TRP A 193 0.64 -10.33 -4.73
C TRP A 193 0.26 -10.56 -3.26
N PHE A 194 0.17 -11.83 -2.82
CA PHE A 194 -0.18 -12.21 -1.45
C PHE A 194 0.59 -13.44 -0.98
N ASP A 195 0.73 -13.56 0.33
CA ASP A 195 1.25 -14.74 1.02
C ASP A 195 0.66 -14.81 2.44
N ARG A 196 1.01 -15.87 3.18
CA ARG A 196 0.64 -16.02 4.58
C ARG A 196 1.81 -16.59 5.38
N LEU A 197 2.31 -15.83 6.34
CA LEU A 197 3.38 -16.21 7.25
C LEU A 197 2.75 -16.52 8.62
N GLY A 198 2.62 -17.81 8.95
CA GLY A 198 1.80 -18.23 10.10
C GLY A 198 0.35 -17.80 9.91
N ASP A 199 -0.17 -16.94 10.80
CA ASP A 199 -1.53 -16.38 10.68
C ASP A 199 -1.58 -15.00 10.05
N THR A 200 -0.44 -14.40 9.72
CA THR A 200 -0.32 -13.08 9.12
C THR A 200 -0.45 -13.13 7.62
N TRP A 201 -1.45 -12.45 7.04
CA TRP A 201 -1.52 -12.19 5.62
C TRP A 201 -0.52 -11.10 5.23
N VAL A 202 0.20 -11.29 4.13
CA VAL A 202 1.11 -10.29 3.57
C VAL A 202 0.74 -9.97 2.13
N PHE A 203 0.83 -8.69 1.76
CA PHE A 203 0.40 -8.20 0.46
C PHE A 203 1.49 -7.34 -0.18
N ASN A 204 1.60 -7.42 -1.50
CA ASN A 204 2.39 -6.53 -2.33
C ASN A 204 1.57 -6.17 -3.56
N THR A 205 1.32 -4.88 -3.79
CA THR A 205 0.55 -4.43 -4.95
C THR A 205 1.24 -4.77 -6.26
N GLY A 206 2.57 -4.66 -6.32
CA GLY A 206 3.33 -4.60 -7.57
C GLY A 206 3.16 -3.26 -8.28
N LEU A 207 3.77 -3.13 -9.46
CA LEU A 207 3.73 -1.92 -10.27
C LEU A 207 3.45 -2.25 -11.74
N GLN A 208 2.63 -1.42 -12.37
CA GLN A 208 2.46 -1.37 -13.83
C GLN A 208 2.55 0.07 -14.34
N PRO A 209 3.00 0.30 -15.58
CA PRO A 209 2.95 1.62 -16.20
C PRO A 209 1.50 2.01 -16.56
N GLY A 210 1.26 3.31 -16.66
CA GLY A 210 -0.04 3.86 -17.05
C GLY A 210 -1.08 3.83 -15.93
N ARG A 211 -2.34 4.16 -16.27
CA ARG A 211 -3.48 4.15 -15.36
C ARG A 211 -4.49 3.08 -15.76
N PRO A 212 -5.20 2.45 -14.80
CA PRO A 212 -5.00 2.61 -13.35
C PRO A 212 -3.63 2.12 -12.88
N PRO A 213 -3.17 2.50 -11.66
CA PRO A 213 -2.08 1.76 -11.02
C PRO A 213 -2.50 0.31 -10.77
N VAL A 214 -1.56 -0.53 -10.38
CA VAL A 214 -1.94 -1.78 -9.71
C VAL A 214 -2.47 -1.43 -8.33
N TYR A 215 -3.54 -2.08 -7.92
CA TYR A 215 -4.12 -1.82 -6.60
C TYR A 215 -4.73 -3.07 -5.98
N ILE A 216 -4.82 -3.03 -4.64
CA ILE A 216 -5.56 -4.04 -3.88
C ILE A 216 -6.74 -3.35 -3.20
N VAL A 217 -7.90 -4.00 -3.21
CA VAL A 217 -9.03 -3.63 -2.37
C VAL A 217 -9.16 -4.63 -1.26
N LEU A 218 -9.07 -4.16 -0.01
CA LEU A 218 -9.31 -4.97 1.18
C LEU A 218 -10.71 -4.66 1.71
N ASP A 219 -11.59 -5.63 1.70
CA ASP A 219 -12.83 -5.54 2.46
C ASP A 219 -12.63 -6.20 3.82
N ILE A 220 -12.36 -5.35 4.80
CA ILE A 220 -11.96 -5.75 6.15
C ILE A 220 -13.07 -6.51 6.88
N ASP A 221 -14.32 -6.12 6.68
CA ASP A 221 -15.47 -6.70 7.39
C ASP A 221 -15.88 -8.03 6.75
N GLU A 222 -15.89 -8.06 5.41
CA GLU A 222 -16.17 -9.28 4.66
C GLU A 222 -15.01 -10.27 4.72
N GLY A 223 -13.78 -9.82 5.01
CA GLY A 223 -12.58 -10.65 5.04
C GLY A 223 -12.19 -11.13 3.65
N SER A 224 -12.17 -10.24 2.67
CA SER A 224 -11.78 -10.53 1.29
C SER A 224 -10.75 -9.52 0.78
N ALA A 225 -9.89 -9.98 -0.13
CA ALA A 225 -8.94 -9.12 -0.82
C ALA A 225 -9.05 -9.33 -2.33
N PHE A 226 -8.97 -8.23 -3.07
CA PHE A 226 -9.05 -8.18 -4.52
C PHE A 226 -7.81 -7.48 -5.05
N TRP A 227 -7.10 -8.12 -5.97
CA TRP A 227 -5.95 -7.54 -6.65
C TRP A 227 -6.29 -7.28 -8.11
N LEU A 228 -5.97 -6.08 -8.59
CA LEU A 228 -6.34 -5.60 -9.92
C LEU A 228 -5.16 -4.96 -10.63
N SER A 229 -4.99 -5.35 -11.88
CA SER A 229 -4.04 -4.81 -12.83
C SER A 229 -4.71 -4.64 -14.20
N ALA A 230 -4.02 -4.03 -15.15
CA ALA A 230 -4.53 -3.87 -16.53
C ALA A 230 -4.86 -5.20 -17.23
N GLY A 231 -4.23 -6.31 -16.83
CA GLY A 231 -4.37 -7.61 -17.50
C GLY A 231 -5.02 -8.70 -16.66
N ALA A 232 -5.28 -8.47 -15.36
CA ALA A 232 -5.82 -9.52 -14.50
C ALA A 232 -6.56 -8.92 -13.30
N ALA A 233 -7.59 -9.62 -12.87
CA ALA A 233 -8.32 -9.36 -11.64
C ALA A 233 -8.45 -10.68 -10.86
N GLN A 234 -8.04 -10.68 -9.60
CA GLN A 234 -7.98 -11.85 -8.73
C GLN A 234 -8.55 -11.53 -7.35
N SER A 235 -9.06 -12.56 -6.67
CA SER A 235 -9.55 -12.43 -5.30
C SER A 235 -9.12 -13.60 -4.42
N ILE A 236 -9.05 -13.34 -3.11
CA ILE A 236 -8.87 -14.35 -2.08
C ILE A 236 -9.82 -14.10 -0.92
N ASP A 237 -10.21 -15.18 -0.25
CA ASP A 237 -10.94 -15.17 1.01
C ASP A 237 -9.92 -15.22 2.17
N LEU A 238 -9.87 -14.18 2.99
CA LEU A 238 -8.95 -14.06 4.13
C LEU A 238 -9.36 -14.92 5.32
N LYS A 239 -10.57 -15.46 5.32
CA LYS A 239 -11.09 -16.40 6.33
C LYS A 239 -10.73 -17.85 6.01
N ALA A 240 -10.39 -18.13 4.74
CA ALA A 240 -10.01 -19.45 4.27
C ALA A 240 -8.49 -19.71 4.44
N PRO A 241 -8.06 -20.98 4.42
CA PRO A 241 -6.65 -21.32 4.29
C PRO A 241 -6.04 -20.74 3.02
N LEU A 242 -4.72 -20.46 3.05
CA LEU A 242 -3.99 -20.02 1.85
C LEU A 242 -4.12 -21.06 0.73
N THR A 243 -4.59 -20.62 -0.42
CA THR A 243 -4.62 -21.42 -1.67
C THR A 243 -3.95 -20.61 -2.80
N ARG A 244 -3.25 -21.31 -3.69
CA ARG A 244 -2.64 -20.73 -4.89
C ARG A 244 -2.97 -21.61 -6.10
N PRO A 245 -3.20 -21.02 -7.28
CA PRO A 245 -3.27 -19.56 -7.53
C PRO A 245 -4.51 -18.92 -6.87
N ALA A 246 -4.51 -17.58 -6.80
CA ALA A 246 -5.69 -16.81 -6.41
C ALA A 246 -6.84 -17.05 -7.39
N THR A 247 -8.07 -16.85 -6.95
CA THR A 247 -9.25 -17.03 -7.79
C THR A 247 -9.39 -15.88 -8.79
N PRO A 248 -9.43 -16.13 -10.11
CA PRO A 248 -9.75 -15.10 -11.08
C PRO A 248 -11.17 -14.55 -10.84
N ILE A 249 -11.32 -13.23 -10.94
CA ILE A 249 -12.64 -12.59 -10.85
C ILE A 249 -13.32 -12.74 -12.21
N THR A 250 -14.34 -13.60 -12.28
CA THR A 250 -15.14 -13.83 -13.50
C THR A 250 -16.40 -12.96 -13.55
N VAL A 251 -16.89 -12.52 -12.39
CA VAL A 251 -18.02 -11.61 -12.24
C VAL A 251 -17.58 -10.47 -11.34
N ALA A 252 -17.43 -9.28 -11.94
CA ALA A 252 -16.98 -8.11 -11.23
C ALA A 252 -18.04 -7.66 -10.18
N PRO A 253 -17.65 -7.43 -8.92
CA PRO A 253 -18.52 -6.75 -7.97
C PRO A 253 -18.98 -5.38 -8.52
N SER A 254 -20.16 -4.92 -8.12
CA SER A 254 -20.71 -3.67 -8.64
C SER A 254 -19.81 -2.44 -8.41
N TRP A 255 -19.12 -2.40 -7.27
CA TRP A 255 -18.16 -1.34 -6.96
C TRP A 255 -16.94 -1.36 -7.90
N LEU A 256 -16.52 -2.53 -8.38
CA LEU A 256 -15.40 -2.65 -9.32
C LEU A 256 -15.77 -2.10 -10.69
N THR A 257 -17.01 -2.35 -11.14
CA THR A 257 -17.51 -1.79 -12.41
C THR A 257 -17.48 -0.25 -12.40
N SER A 258 -17.75 0.37 -11.25
CA SER A 258 -17.63 1.83 -11.11
C SER A 258 -16.19 2.33 -11.25
N LEU A 259 -15.23 1.56 -10.73
CA LEU A 259 -13.79 1.90 -10.85
C LEU A 259 -13.31 1.77 -12.29
N ASP A 260 -13.76 0.77 -13.03
CA ASP A 260 -13.43 0.59 -14.45
C ASP A 260 -13.92 1.78 -15.29
N GLN A 261 -15.09 2.33 -14.99
CA GLN A 261 -15.61 3.54 -15.64
C GLN A 261 -14.77 4.79 -15.35
N ILE A 262 -14.15 4.88 -14.16
CA ILE A 262 -13.21 5.95 -13.81
C ILE A 262 -11.90 5.77 -14.58
N ALA A 263 -11.43 4.53 -14.76
CA ALA A 263 -10.22 4.23 -15.49
C ALA A 263 -10.33 4.57 -16.98
N ASP A 264 -11.52 4.37 -17.57
CA ASP A 264 -11.80 4.72 -18.97
C ASP A 264 -13.13 5.49 -19.07
N PRO A 265 -13.08 6.85 -19.02
CA PRO A 265 -14.27 7.68 -19.16
C PRO A 265 -15.07 7.47 -20.46
N SER A 266 -14.44 6.88 -21.50
CA SER A 266 -15.16 6.55 -22.74
C SER A 266 -16.17 5.43 -22.61
N LEU A 267 -16.05 4.61 -21.54
CA LEU A 267 -16.98 3.54 -21.18
C LEU A 267 -18.18 4.04 -20.37
N ALA A 268 -18.18 5.31 -19.94
CA ALA A 268 -19.32 5.92 -19.29
C ALA A 268 -20.47 6.01 -20.33
N LYS A 269 -21.55 5.24 -20.13
CA LYS A 269 -22.75 5.38 -20.95
C LYS A 269 -23.20 6.85 -20.93
N PRO A 270 -23.48 7.48 -22.09
CA PRO A 270 -24.06 8.81 -22.09
C PRO A 270 -25.36 8.73 -21.25
N ALA A 271 -25.50 9.68 -20.31
CA ALA A 271 -26.73 9.82 -19.57
C ALA A 271 -27.88 9.89 -20.60
N SER A 272 -28.79 8.93 -20.57
CA SER A 272 -29.99 8.97 -21.43
C SER A 272 -30.68 10.29 -21.14
N ALA A 273 -30.69 11.19 -22.11
CA ALA A 273 -31.49 12.39 -22.07
C ALA A 273 -32.94 11.88 -21.96
N ALA A 274 -33.49 11.98 -20.75
CA ALA A 274 -34.91 11.80 -20.53
C ALA A 274 -35.60 12.97 -21.22
N GLY A 275 -36.30 12.67 -22.34
CA GLY A 275 -37.18 13.56 -23.01
C GLY A 275 -38.46 13.79 -22.21
#